data_4542c8496e3b9e37c5eee38f2ae2a6e0
#
_entry.id   4542c8496e3b9e37c5eee38f2ae2a6e0
#
_cell.length_a   1.000
_cell.length_b   1.000
_cell.length_c   1.000
_cell.angle_alpha   90.00
_cell.angle_beta   90.00
_cell.angle_gamma   90.00
#
_symmetry.space_group_name_H-M   'P 1'
#
loop_
_entity.id
_entity.type
_entity.pdbx_description
1 polymer ?
#
loop_
_entity_poly.entity_id
_entity_poly.type
_entity_poly.pdbx_seq_one_letter_code
_entity_poly.pdbx_strand_id
1 'polypeptide(L)'
;MNKTPEHLGGHLNRTNTDEPLLRYIKERFKVKTMLDIGCGPGGMKEVANGMGIDWYGVDGDTTVIENTDYSLVHDFTLGEAKIDKTFDLIWCTEFLEHVEEKYVPNYMPLFELGKMAVVTAAPPGWPGHHHVNCREESYWV
;
A
#
# COMPACT_ATOMS: atom_id res chain seq x y z
N MET A 1 20.86 7.48 16.18
CA MET A 1 19.96 6.66 15.34
C MET A 1 18.75 7.49 14.95
N ASN A 2 18.53 7.71 13.68
CA ASN A 2 17.28 8.33 13.24
C ASN A 2 16.14 7.33 13.47
N LYS A 3 15.27 7.65 14.39
CA LYS A 3 14.08 6.84 14.67
C LYS A 3 13.07 7.08 13.54
N THR A 4 12.58 6.01 12.94
CA THR A 4 11.48 6.11 11.96
C THR A 4 10.32 6.88 12.56
N PRO A 5 9.77 7.90 11.86
CA PRO A 5 8.57 8.57 12.31
C PRO A 5 7.44 7.57 12.56
N GLU A 6 6.64 7.81 13.59
CA GLU A 6 5.60 6.88 14.02
C GLU A 6 4.60 6.56 12.90
N HIS A 7 4.27 7.54 12.06
CA HIS A 7 3.33 7.37 10.95
C HIS A 7 3.87 6.50 9.79
N LEU A 8 5.16 6.18 9.78
CA LEU A 8 5.79 5.36 8.71
C LEU A 8 6.09 3.93 9.14
N GLY A 9 6.18 3.66 10.42
CA GLY A 9 6.63 2.37 10.95
C GLY A 9 5.52 1.33 11.19
N GLY A 10 4.31 1.54 10.65
CA GLY A 10 3.14 0.71 10.95
C GLY A 10 3.25 -0.76 10.53
N HIS A 11 4.09 -1.06 9.54
CA HIS A 11 4.35 -2.43 9.08
C HIS A 11 5.12 -3.30 10.08
N LEU A 12 5.75 -2.72 11.09
CA LEU A 12 6.61 -3.42 12.08
C LEU A 12 7.62 -4.36 11.42
N ASN A 13 8.19 -3.94 10.30
CA ASN A 13 9.12 -4.69 9.46
C ASN A 13 8.57 -6.03 8.94
N ARG A 14 7.26 -6.08 8.68
CA ARG A 14 6.54 -7.24 8.12
C ARG A 14 5.66 -6.80 6.96
N THR A 15 5.43 -7.70 6.02
CA THR A 15 4.39 -7.57 5.00
C THR A 15 3.35 -8.65 5.21
N ASN A 16 2.08 -8.25 5.33
CA ASN A 16 0.97 -9.20 5.27
C ASN A 16 0.74 -9.54 3.80
N THR A 17 1.10 -10.76 3.42
CA THR A 17 0.95 -11.24 2.05
C THR A 17 -0.33 -12.04 1.89
N ASP A 18 -0.98 -11.91 0.74
CA ASP A 18 -2.14 -12.71 0.37
C ASP A 18 -1.97 -13.23 -1.06
N GLU A 19 -1.14 -14.25 -1.19
CA GLU A 19 -0.87 -14.91 -2.47
C GLU A 19 -2.13 -15.55 -3.08
N PRO A 20 -2.98 -16.27 -2.32
CA PRO A 20 -4.19 -16.87 -2.89
C PRO A 20 -5.14 -15.83 -3.50
N LEU A 21 -5.35 -14.71 -2.83
CA LEU A 21 -6.20 -13.64 -3.34
C LEU A 21 -5.60 -13.02 -4.61
N LEU A 22 -4.31 -12.70 -4.60
CA LEU A 22 -3.65 -12.11 -5.76
C LEU A 22 -3.70 -13.07 -6.96
N ARG A 23 -3.51 -14.37 -6.74
CA ARG A 23 -3.61 -15.41 -7.77
C ARG A 23 -5.01 -15.45 -8.38
N TYR A 24 -6.04 -15.47 -7.54
CA TYR A 24 -7.43 -15.44 -7.98
C TYR A 24 -7.72 -14.21 -8.86
N ILE A 25 -7.31 -13.02 -8.39
CA ILE A 25 -7.52 -11.76 -9.12
C ILE A 25 -6.78 -11.77 -10.45
N LYS A 26 -5.51 -12.21 -10.45
CA LYS A 26 -4.72 -12.33 -11.68
C LYS A 26 -5.39 -13.24 -12.72
N GLU A 27 -5.84 -14.41 -12.29
CA GLU A 27 -6.47 -15.38 -13.19
C GLU A 27 -7.82 -14.90 -13.70
N ARG A 28 -8.61 -14.28 -12.81
CA ARG A 28 -9.98 -13.82 -13.12
C ARG A 28 -10.00 -12.57 -14.00
N PHE A 29 -9.09 -11.64 -13.77
CA PHE A 29 -9.08 -10.30 -14.40
C PHE A 29 -7.87 -10.06 -15.29
N LYS A 30 -7.00 -11.05 -15.46
CA LYS A 30 -5.81 -10.95 -16.34
C LYS A 30 -4.87 -9.80 -15.97
N VAL A 31 -4.64 -9.61 -14.67
CA VAL A 31 -3.76 -8.57 -14.13
C VAL A 31 -2.32 -8.81 -14.56
N LYS A 32 -1.67 -7.77 -15.09
CA LYS A 32 -0.27 -7.77 -15.52
C LYS A 32 0.59 -6.74 -14.78
N THR A 33 -0.05 -5.68 -14.25
CA THR A 33 0.65 -4.59 -13.55
C THR A 33 -0.07 -4.26 -12.25
N MET A 34 0.70 -3.96 -11.22
CA MET A 34 0.18 -3.69 -9.87
C MET A 34 0.91 -2.52 -9.23
N LEU A 35 0.14 -1.57 -8.69
CA LEU A 35 0.63 -0.54 -7.78
C LEU A 35 0.32 -0.97 -6.35
N ASP A 36 1.36 -1.08 -5.53
CA ASP A 36 1.28 -1.46 -4.11
C ASP A 36 1.50 -0.22 -3.24
N ILE A 37 0.41 0.34 -2.71
CA ILE A 37 0.43 1.56 -1.90
C ILE A 37 0.62 1.18 -0.44
N GLY A 38 1.67 1.76 0.19
CA GLY A 38 2.04 1.41 1.54
C GLY A 38 2.64 0.00 1.60
N CYS A 39 3.58 -0.27 0.69
CA CYS A 39 4.09 -1.63 0.47
C CYS A 39 4.96 -2.17 1.61
N GLY A 40 5.26 -1.37 2.63
CA GLY A 40 6.08 -1.79 3.77
C GLY A 40 7.42 -2.40 3.35
N PRO A 41 7.85 -3.52 3.93
CA PRO A 41 9.09 -4.18 3.53
C PRO A 41 9.07 -4.80 2.13
N GLY A 42 7.95 -4.71 1.40
CA GLY A 42 7.88 -5.14 -0.01
C GLY A 42 7.67 -6.64 -0.22
N GLY A 43 7.12 -7.36 0.75
CA GLY A 43 6.87 -8.81 0.63
C GLY A 43 5.97 -9.19 -0.55
N MET A 44 5.06 -8.32 -0.97
CA MET A 44 4.20 -8.56 -2.14
C MET A 44 4.95 -8.46 -3.48
N LYS A 45 6.12 -7.82 -3.52
CA LYS A 45 6.94 -7.75 -4.74
C LYS A 45 7.31 -9.15 -5.26
N GLU A 46 7.84 -9.98 -4.37
CA GLU A 46 8.25 -11.34 -4.73
C GLU A 46 7.06 -12.19 -5.17
N VAL A 47 5.94 -12.07 -4.46
CA VAL A 47 4.69 -12.77 -4.79
C VAL A 47 4.18 -12.36 -6.16
N ALA A 48 4.10 -11.05 -6.43
CA ALA A 48 3.63 -10.52 -7.71
C ALA A 48 4.55 -10.91 -8.88
N ASN A 49 5.85 -10.71 -8.72
CA ASN A 49 6.84 -11.04 -9.75
C ASN A 49 6.86 -12.55 -10.04
N GLY A 50 6.70 -13.40 -9.02
CA GLY A 50 6.59 -14.84 -9.18
C GLY A 50 5.38 -15.29 -9.99
N MET A 51 4.36 -14.45 -10.10
CA MET A 51 3.17 -14.67 -10.94
C MET A 51 3.25 -13.97 -12.31
N GLY A 52 4.35 -13.30 -12.62
CA GLY A 52 4.47 -12.51 -13.85
C GLY A 52 3.73 -11.18 -13.82
N ILE A 53 3.47 -10.63 -12.65
CA ILE A 53 2.88 -9.30 -12.45
C ILE A 53 4.01 -8.29 -12.22
N ASP A 54 4.06 -7.24 -13.02
CA ASP A 54 4.99 -6.13 -12.79
C ASP A 54 4.54 -5.33 -11.57
N TRP A 55 5.35 -5.36 -10.53
CA TRP A 55 5.08 -4.69 -9.26
C TRP A 55 5.71 -3.31 -9.21
N TYR A 56 4.94 -2.32 -8.75
CA TYR A 56 5.39 -0.97 -8.45
C TYR A 56 5.01 -0.65 -7.01
N GLY A 57 5.97 -0.50 -6.12
CA GLY A 57 5.73 -0.25 -4.70
C GLY A 57 6.05 1.18 -4.29
N VAL A 58 5.18 1.77 -3.47
CA VAL A 58 5.40 3.06 -2.84
C VAL A 58 5.24 2.96 -1.33
N ASP A 59 6.22 3.47 -0.61
CA ASP A 59 6.20 3.60 0.85
C ASP A 59 7.09 4.78 1.28
N GLY A 60 6.82 5.32 2.46
CA GLY A 60 7.57 6.44 3.02
C GLY A 60 8.68 6.03 3.97
N ASP A 61 8.73 4.77 4.39
CA ASP A 61 9.71 4.31 5.38
C ASP A 61 11.08 4.03 4.75
N THR A 62 12.00 4.96 4.93
CA THR A 62 13.36 4.83 4.39
C THR A 62 14.23 3.83 5.15
N THR A 63 13.80 3.35 6.32
CA THR A 63 14.62 2.43 7.14
C THR A 63 14.66 1.01 6.58
N VAL A 64 13.72 0.65 5.71
CA VAL A 64 13.65 -0.67 5.06
C VAL A 64 14.18 -0.67 3.62
N ILE A 65 14.56 0.50 3.07
CA ILE A 65 15.06 0.65 1.70
C ILE A 65 16.29 -0.20 1.40
N GLU A 66 17.19 -0.37 2.37
CA GLU A 66 18.41 -1.17 2.18
C GLU A 66 18.10 -2.63 1.83
N ASN A 67 16.90 -3.09 2.20
CA ASN A 67 16.45 -4.46 1.98
C ASN A 67 15.26 -4.56 1.01
N THR A 68 14.73 -3.43 0.56
CA THR A 68 13.55 -3.37 -0.29
C THR A 68 13.77 -2.38 -1.42
N ASP A 69 13.67 -2.87 -2.62
CA ASP A 69 13.79 -2.07 -3.82
C ASP A 69 12.42 -1.44 -4.14
N TYR A 70 12.10 -0.35 -3.45
CA TYR A 70 10.89 0.42 -3.74
C TYR A 70 10.99 1.08 -5.10
N SER A 71 9.87 1.16 -5.78
CA SER A 71 9.78 1.92 -7.03
C SER A 71 9.74 3.42 -6.76
N LEU A 72 9.11 3.81 -5.65
CA LEU A 72 9.03 5.20 -5.21
C LEU A 72 9.05 5.28 -3.67
N VAL A 73 9.90 6.14 -3.14
CA VAL A 73 9.86 6.51 -1.72
C VAL A 73 9.05 7.80 -1.59
N HIS A 74 7.95 7.75 -0.87
CA HIS A 74 7.11 8.92 -0.66
C HIS A 74 6.36 8.87 0.67
N ASP A 75 6.49 9.94 1.44
CA ASP A 75 5.72 10.18 2.66
C ASP A 75 4.48 11.02 2.32
N PHE A 76 3.29 10.43 2.42
CA PHE A 76 2.04 11.10 2.08
C PHE A 76 1.64 12.22 3.04
N THR A 77 2.32 12.38 4.17
CA THR A 77 2.14 13.57 5.01
C THR A 77 2.76 14.83 4.40
N LEU A 78 3.64 14.67 3.41
CA LEU A 78 4.36 15.76 2.74
C LEU A 78 3.73 16.21 1.42
N GLY A 79 2.64 15.58 1.00
CA GLY A 79 1.94 15.93 -0.23
C GLY A 79 1.57 14.73 -1.09
N GLU A 80 1.06 15.02 -2.27
CA GLU A 80 0.66 14.03 -3.27
C GLU A 80 1.86 13.35 -3.91
N ALA A 81 1.77 12.04 -4.15
CA ALA A 81 2.74 11.33 -4.97
C ALA A 81 2.45 11.53 -6.46
N LYS A 82 3.50 11.64 -7.26
CA LYS A 82 3.42 11.74 -8.71
C LYS A 82 3.89 10.43 -9.34
N ILE A 83 2.96 9.69 -9.93
CA ILE A 83 3.23 8.45 -10.66
C ILE A 83 2.64 8.60 -12.06
N ASP A 84 3.49 8.59 -13.07
CA ASP A 84 3.11 8.78 -14.47
C ASP A 84 2.94 7.43 -15.18
N LYS A 85 2.09 6.58 -14.61
CA LYS A 85 1.76 5.24 -15.10
C LYS A 85 0.33 4.89 -14.73
N THR A 86 -0.24 3.93 -15.45
CA THR A 86 -1.49 3.27 -15.08
C THR A 86 -1.24 1.78 -14.80
N PHE A 87 -2.15 1.17 -14.04
CA PHE A 87 -2.01 -0.19 -13.56
C PHE A 87 -3.31 -0.97 -13.74
N ASP A 88 -3.21 -2.29 -13.86
CA ASP A 88 -4.39 -3.15 -13.85
C ASP A 88 -4.99 -3.24 -12.45
N LEU A 89 -4.15 -3.24 -11.42
CA LEU A 89 -4.54 -3.43 -10.02
C LEU A 89 -3.87 -2.42 -9.11
N ILE A 90 -4.65 -1.82 -8.22
CA ILE A 90 -4.15 -1.12 -7.04
C ILE A 90 -4.28 -2.06 -5.85
N TRP A 91 -3.17 -2.30 -5.18
CA TRP A 91 -3.10 -3.08 -3.95
C TRP A 91 -2.79 -2.15 -2.79
N CYS A 92 -3.68 -2.08 -1.81
CA CYS A 92 -3.52 -1.19 -0.66
C CYS A 92 -4.04 -1.90 0.59
N THR A 93 -3.15 -2.63 1.23
CA THR A 93 -3.49 -3.43 2.41
C THR A 93 -2.72 -2.95 3.64
N GLU A 94 -3.39 -2.89 4.79
CA GLU A 94 -2.78 -2.45 6.05
C GLU A 94 -2.10 -1.08 5.95
N PHE A 95 -2.74 -0.13 5.25
CA PHE A 95 -2.20 1.22 5.01
C PHE A 95 -3.15 2.32 5.46
N LEU A 96 -4.42 2.25 5.06
CA LEU A 96 -5.38 3.36 5.22
C LEU A 96 -5.58 3.79 6.68
N GLU A 97 -5.60 2.84 7.60
CA GLU A 97 -5.76 3.07 9.03
C GLU A 97 -4.57 3.78 9.68
N HIS A 98 -3.42 3.75 9.04
CA HIS A 98 -2.18 4.36 9.54
C HIS A 98 -1.99 5.82 9.10
N VAL A 99 -2.85 6.33 8.21
CA VAL A 99 -2.74 7.69 7.67
C VAL A 99 -3.90 8.55 8.18
N GLU A 100 -3.56 9.66 8.84
CA GLU A 100 -4.57 10.59 9.34
C GLU A 100 -5.48 11.10 8.21
N GLU A 101 -6.76 11.29 8.52
CA GLU A 101 -7.79 11.69 7.54
C GLU A 101 -7.41 12.93 6.72
N LYS A 102 -6.73 13.89 7.33
CA LYS A 102 -6.29 15.13 6.64
C LYS A 102 -5.34 14.88 5.47
N TYR A 103 -4.67 13.71 5.43
CA TYR A 103 -3.74 13.34 4.36
C TYR A 103 -4.36 12.42 3.30
N VAL A 104 -5.61 12.01 3.46
CA VAL A 104 -6.32 11.19 2.46
C VAL A 104 -6.22 11.78 1.04
N PRO A 105 -6.36 13.11 0.82
CA PRO A 105 -6.21 13.68 -0.51
C PRO A 105 -4.83 13.47 -1.16
N ASN A 106 -3.81 13.13 -0.38
CA ASN A 106 -2.45 12.95 -0.89
C ASN A 106 -2.23 11.58 -1.53
N TYR A 107 -3.00 10.55 -1.16
CA TYR A 107 -2.88 9.21 -1.75
C TYR A 107 -4.10 8.78 -2.57
N MET A 108 -5.29 9.35 -2.32
CA MET A 108 -6.51 8.96 -3.04
C MET A 108 -6.39 9.06 -4.57
N PRO A 109 -5.73 10.09 -5.14
CA PRO A 109 -5.57 10.15 -6.60
C PRO A 109 -4.83 8.95 -7.20
N LEU A 110 -4.02 8.22 -6.43
CA LEU A 110 -3.34 7.02 -6.92
C LEU A 110 -4.32 5.89 -7.28
N PHE A 111 -5.49 5.84 -6.65
CA PHE A 111 -6.50 4.84 -6.96
C PHE A 111 -7.09 5.00 -8.35
N GLU A 112 -7.07 6.22 -8.90
CA GLU A 112 -7.52 6.52 -10.26
C GLU A 112 -6.57 5.98 -11.34
N LEU A 113 -5.36 5.60 -10.95
CA LEU A 113 -4.37 5.00 -11.85
C LEU A 113 -4.65 3.53 -12.17
N GLY A 114 -5.55 2.89 -11.44
CA GLY A 114 -5.89 1.47 -11.58
C GLY A 114 -7.27 1.22 -12.17
N LYS A 115 -7.43 0.05 -12.76
CA LYS A 115 -8.73 -0.43 -13.26
C LYS A 115 -9.59 -1.02 -12.15
N MET A 116 -8.95 -1.50 -11.08
CA MET A 116 -9.58 -2.09 -9.91
C MET A 116 -8.66 -1.94 -8.70
N ALA A 117 -9.21 -2.09 -7.51
CA ALA A 117 -8.45 -2.01 -6.28
C ALA A 117 -8.80 -3.15 -5.32
N VAL A 118 -7.78 -3.62 -4.61
CA VAL A 118 -7.92 -4.43 -3.39
C VAL A 118 -7.49 -3.57 -2.22
N VAL A 119 -8.37 -3.44 -1.25
CA VAL A 119 -8.17 -2.56 -0.11
C VAL A 119 -8.53 -3.31 1.17
N THR A 120 -7.70 -3.16 2.18
CA THR A 120 -8.07 -3.49 3.57
C THR A 120 -7.96 -2.25 4.43
N ALA A 121 -8.80 -2.16 5.44
CA ALA A 121 -8.79 -1.07 6.41
C ALA A 121 -9.27 -1.59 7.76
N ALA A 122 -8.61 -1.18 8.84
CA ALA A 122 -9.03 -1.54 10.18
C ALA A 122 -10.35 -0.84 10.54
N PRO A 123 -11.35 -1.58 11.09
CA PRO A 123 -12.60 -0.98 11.54
C PRO A 123 -12.39 -0.13 12.79
N PRO A 124 -13.37 0.72 13.16
CA PRO A 124 -13.30 1.53 14.38
C PRO A 124 -12.99 0.68 15.62
N GLY A 125 -12.07 1.18 16.46
CA GLY A 125 -11.69 0.50 17.69
C GLY A 125 -10.68 -0.65 17.53
N TRP A 126 -10.26 -0.96 16.30
CA TRP A 126 -9.25 -2.00 16.07
C TRP A 126 -7.87 -1.52 16.53
N PRO A 127 -7.19 -2.25 17.45
CA PRO A 127 -5.90 -1.82 17.98
C PRO A 127 -4.76 -2.04 16.98
N GLY A 128 -3.74 -1.18 17.05
CA GLY A 128 -2.54 -1.33 16.25
C GLY A 128 -1.63 -0.10 16.33
N HIS A 129 -0.42 -0.24 15.78
CA HIS A 129 0.56 0.85 15.73
C HIS A 129 0.03 1.98 14.84
N HIS A 130 -0.08 3.19 15.41
CA HIS A 130 -0.54 4.40 14.71
C HIS A 130 -1.84 4.17 13.92
N HIS A 131 -2.83 3.54 14.55
CA HIS A 131 -4.19 3.42 14.02
C HIS A 131 -4.95 4.72 14.28
N VAL A 132 -4.84 5.66 13.36
CA VAL A 132 -5.36 7.03 13.48
C VAL A 132 -6.58 7.32 12.60
N ASN A 133 -6.93 6.41 11.70
CA ASN A 133 -8.03 6.56 10.76
C ASN A 133 -8.74 5.22 10.52
N CYS A 134 -9.26 4.63 11.60
CA CYS A 134 -10.08 3.42 11.52
C CYS A 134 -11.52 3.81 11.22
N ARG A 135 -12.05 3.38 10.07
CA ARG A 135 -13.37 3.74 9.57
C ARG A 135 -14.16 2.49 9.17
N GLU A 136 -15.48 2.64 9.17
CA GLU A 136 -16.36 1.62 8.60
C GLU A 136 -16.11 1.47 7.09
N GLU A 137 -16.42 0.29 6.55
CA GLU A 137 -16.25 -0.01 5.13
C GLU A 137 -16.90 1.05 4.23
N SER A 138 -18.10 1.52 4.59
CA SER A 138 -18.83 2.53 3.82
C SER A 138 -18.13 3.88 3.68
N TYR A 139 -17.11 4.15 4.47
CA TYR A 139 -16.28 5.34 4.32
C TYR A 139 -15.32 5.23 3.13
N TRP A 140 -14.87 4.01 2.83
CA TRP A 140 -13.87 3.74 1.80
C TRP A 140 -14.47 3.38 0.43
N VAL A 141 -15.75 3.05 0.38
CA VAL A 141 -16.44 2.55 -0.83
C VAL A 141 -17.34 3.61 -1.45
#